data_de6d175f0965e310f5b3025c56d1da1b
#
_entry.id   de6d175f0965e310f5b3025c56d1da1b
#
_cell.length_a   1.000
_cell.length_b   1.000
_cell.length_c   1.000
_cell.angle_alpha   90.00
_cell.angle_beta   90.00
_cell.angle_gamma   90.00
#
_symmetry.space_group_name_H-M   'P 1'
#
loop_
_entity.id
_entity.type
_entity.pdbx_description
1 polymer ?
#
loop_
_entity_poly.entity_id
_entity_poly.type
_entity_poly.pdbx_seq_one_letter_code
_entity_poly.pdbx_strand_id
1 'polypeptide(L)' 'MADILASELKTYEQHRDELLETAEGKFVLIHGTEVAEVYESQMDAINEGYRRFGNVPFLVKQILKVEVPLNFSSHNLGI' A
#
# COMPACT_ATOMS: atom_id res chain seq x y z
N MET A 1 -3.57 16.72 -8.91
CA MET A 1 -3.71 16.44 -8.32
C MET A 1 -3.97 15.16 -8.13
N ALA A 2 -4.38 14.55 -8.81
CA ALA A 2 -4.74 13.24 -8.63
C ALA A 2 -3.66 12.26 -8.53
N ASP A 3 -2.45 12.67 -8.66
CA ASP A 3 -1.39 11.72 -8.80
C ASP A 3 -0.51 11.54 -7.59
N ILE A 4 -0.99 11.90 -6.44
CA ILE A 4 -0.18 11.80 -5.25
C ILE A 4 0.36 10.40 -5.02
N LEU A 5 -0.45 9.39 -5.27
CA LEU A 5 -0.03 8.01 -5.07
C LEU A 5 0.11 7.23 -6.37
N ALA A 6 0.31 7.93 -7.48
CA ALA A 6 0.39 7.26 -8.76
C ALA A 6 1.58 6.30 -8.83
N SER A 7 2.71 6.69 -8.26
CA SER A 7 3.90 5.83 -8.26
C SER A 7 3.65 4.58 -7.44
N GLU A 8 3.01 4.75 -6.30
CA GLU A 8 2.73 3.63 -5.41
C GLU A 8 1.77 2.64 -6.04
N LEU A 9 0.74 3.14 -6.71
CA LEU A 9 -0.21 2.27 -7.39
C LEU A 9 0.46 1.51 -8.53
N LYS A 10 1.34 2.18 -9.26
CA LYS A 10 2.06 1.54 -10.34
C LYS A 10 2.99 0.46 -9.77
N THR A 11 3.65 0.75 -8.68
CA THR A 11 4.50 -0.22 -8.02
C THR A 11 3.70 -1.45 -7.61
N TYR A 12 2.51 -1.23 -7.06
CA TYR A 12 1.66 -2.34 -6.67
C TYR A 12 1.32 -3.20 -7.88
N GLU A 13 0.93 -2.57 -8.97
CA GLU A 13 0.54 -3.32 -10.16
C GLU A 13 1.71 -4.11 -10.74
N GLN A 14 2.90 -3.57 -10.66
CA GLN A 14 4.07 -4.26 -11.17
C GLN A 14 4.40 -5.50 -10.35
N HIS A 15 4.10 -5.48 -9.07
CA HIS A 15 4.41 -6.61 -8.18
C HIS A 15 3.19 -7.46 -7.84
N ARG A 16 2.04 -7.12 -8.39
CA ARG A 16 0.80 -7.77 -7.99
C ARG A 16 0.82 -9.27 -8.16
N ASP A 17 1.32 -9.75 -9.28
CA ASP A 17 1.33 -11.18 -9.55
C ASP A 17 2.17 -11.92 -8.52
N GLU A 18 3.33 -11.39 -8.20
CA GLU A 18 4.17 -11.98 -7.18
C GLU A 18 3.50 -11.96 -5.82
N LEU A 19 2.88 -10.82 -5.49
CA LEU A 19 2.23 -10.68 -4.20
C LEU A 19 1.05 -11.63 -4.08
N LEU A 20 0.33 -11.84 -5.17
CA LEU A 20 -0.79 -12.77 -5.15
C LEU A 20 -0.35 -14.20 -4.88
N GLU A 21 0.84 -14.56 -5.36
CA GLU A 21 1.32 -15.91 -5.16
C GLU A 21 1.71 -16.20 -3.72
N THR A 22 2.22 -15.19 -3.01
CA THR A 22 2.77 -15.42 -1.70
C THR A 22 1.99 -14.75 -0.58
N ALA A 23 1.15 -13.78 -0.89
CA ALA A 23 0.53 -12.98 0.16
C ALA A 23 -0.91 -12.57 -0.17
N GLU A 24 -1.61 -13.39 -0.91
CA GLU A 24 -2.99 -13.06 -1.26
C GLU A 24 -3.81 -12.86 0.00
N GLY A 25 -4.58 -11.78 0.06
CA GLY A 25 -5.41 -11.46 1.21
C GLY A 25 -4.73 -10.62 2.25
N LYS A 26 -3.41 -10.50 2.19
CA LYS A 26 -2.68 -9.67 3.14
C LYS A 26 -2.61 -8.24 2.64
N PHE A 27 -1.96 -7.40 3.41
CA PHE A 27 -1.89 -5.97 3.09
C PHE A 27 -0.45 -5.57 2.83
N VAL A 28 -0.23 -4.85 1.75
CA VAL A 28 1.12 -4.43 1.37
C VAL A 28 1.28 -2.95 1.62
N LEU A 29 2.45 -2.58 2.13
CA LEU A 29 2.81 -1.18 2.37
C LEU A 29 3.80 -0.75 1.31
N ILE A 30 3.47 0.31 0.59
CA ILE A 30 4.26 0.77 -0.54
C ILE A 30 4.57 2.24 -0.41
N HIS A 31 5.81 2.60 -0.68
CA HIS A 31 6.23 3.99 -0.68
C HIS A 31 7.07 4.23 -1.93
N GLY A 32 6.61 5.11 -2.79
CA GLY A 32 7.31 5.40 -4.04
C GLY A 32 7.34 4.18 -4.95
N THR A 33 8.52 3.77 -5.32
CA THR A 33 8.69 2.61 -6.18
C THR A 33 9.10 1.38 -5.38
N GLU A 34 8.99 1.46 -4.06
CA GLU A 34 9.46 0.41 -3.20
C GLU A 34 8.34 -0.27 -2.45
N VAL A 35 8.31 -1.60 -2.48
CA VAL A 35 7.40 -2.37 -1.66
C VAL A 35 8.09 -2.57 -0.33
N ALA A 36 7.56 -1.94 0.71
CA ALA A 36 8.22 -1.97 2.02
C ALA A 36 8.04 -3.30 2.72
N GLU A 37 6.79 -3.74 2.86
CA GLU A 37 6.55 -4.99 3.59
C GLU A 37 5.10 -5.40 3.48
N VAL A 38 4.81 -6.66 3.81
CA VAL A 38 3.46 -7.21 3.79
C VAL A 38 3.05 -7.51 5.23
N TYR A 39 1.79 -7.21 5.55
CA TYR A 39 1.27 -7.36 6.90
C TYR A 39 -0.03 -8.15 6.91
N GLU A 40 -0.32 -8.74 8.07
CA GLU A 40 -1.52 -9.55 8.19
C GLU A 40 -2.79 -8.73 8.30
N SER A 41 -2.70 -7.50 8.79
CA SER A 41 -3.88 -6.67 8.92
C SER A 41 -3.61 -5.28 8.39
N GLN A 42 -4.69 -4.62 7.99
CA GLN A 42 -4.59 -3.27 7.47
C GLN A 42 -4.04 -2.31 8.53
N MET A 43 -4.49 -2.48 9.77
CA MET A 43 -4.07 -1.59 10.84
C MET A 43 -2.57 -1.72 11.11
N ASP A 44 -2.05 -2.94 11.06
CA ASP A 44 -0.62 -3.14 11.24
C ASP A 44 0.16 -2.43 10.15
N ALA A 45 -0.30 -2.53 8.91
CA ALA A 45 0.36 -1.87 7.80
C ALA A 45 0.30 -0.36 7.94
N ILE A 46 -0.85 0.17 8.35
CA ILE A 46 -1.00 1.61 8.51
C ILE A 46 -0.10 2.13 9.62
N ASN A 47 -0.09 1.44 10.75
CA ASN A 47 0.74 1.85 11.87
C ASN A 47 2.22 1.81 11.50
N GLU A 48 2.62 0.79 10.79
CA GLU A 48 4.01 0.69 10.38
C GLU A 48 4.37 1.77 9.36
N GLY A 49 3.43 2.11 8.50
CA GLY A 49 3.63 3.19 7.55
C GLY A 49 3.91 4.51 8.24
N TYR A 50 3.11 4.83 9.25
CA TYR A 50 3.32 6.05 10.01
C TYR A 50 4.63 5.99 10.77
N ARG A 51 4.97 4.83 11.31
CA ARG A 51 6.21 4.71 12.07
C ARG A 51 7.44 4.86 11.17
N ARG A 52 7.38 4.31 9.98
CA ARG A 52 8.53 4.34 9.09
C ARG A 52 8.64 5.63 8.30
N PHE A 53 7.50 6.11 7.80
CA PHE A 53 7.52 7.22 6.85
C PHE A 53 7.03 8.53 7.43
N GLY A 54 6.33 8.47 8.53
CA GLY A 54 5.87 9.70 9.17
C GLY A 54 4.89 10.46 8.29
N ASN A 55 5.27 11.65 7.89
CA ASN A 55 4.38 12.51 7.14
C ASN A 55 4.45 12.38 5.65
N VAL A 56 5.24 11.46 5.12
CA VAL A 56 5.31 11.32 3.68
C VAL A 56 4.20 10.37 3.21
N PRO A 57 3.76 10.51 1.97
CA PRO A 57 2.70 9.66 1.47
C PRO A 57 3.12 8.20 1.37
N PHE A 58 2.20 7.31 1.65
CA PHE A 58 2.41 5.88 1.43
C PHE A 58 1.06 5.24 1.13
N LEU A 59 1.08 4.04 0.59
CA LEU A 59 -0.12 3.33 0.23
C LEU A 59 -0.17 2.00 0.96
N VAL A 60 -1.34 1.67 1.50
CA VAL A 60 -1.62 0.35 2.05
C VAL A 60 -2.75 -0.24 1.22
N LYS A 61 -2.52 -1.40 0.63
CA LYS A 61 -3.50 -1.99 -0.25
C LYS A 61 -3.60 -3.48 0.01
N GLN A 62 -4.83 -3.98 0.00
CA GLN A 62 -5.03 -5.42 0.18
C GLN A 62 -4.71 -6.15 -1.12
N ILE A 63 -3.99 -7.24 -1.02
CA ILE A 63 -3.55 -8.00 -2.18
C ILE A 63 -4.65 -8.97 -2.56
N LEU A 64 -5.40 -8.66 -3.62
CA LEU A 64 -6.54 -9.45 -4.04
C LEU A 64 -6.48 -9.71 -5.53
N LYS A 65 -7.03 -10.86 -5.93
CA LYS A 65 -7.11 -11.18 -7.32
C LYS A 65 -8.11 -10.26 -7.99
N VAL A 66 -9.22 -9.99 -7.33
CA VAL A 66 -10.25 -9.10 -7.85
C VAL A 66 -10.10 -7.78 -7.14
N GLU A 67 -9.92 -6.72 -7.90
CA GLU A 67 -9.74 -5.41 -7.31
C GLU A 67 -11.01 -4.92 -6.66
N VAL A 68 -10.89 -4.39 -5.47
CA VAL A 68 -12.00 -3.73 -4.80
C VAL A 68 -11.54 -2.34 -4.42
N PRO A 69 -12.44 -1.37 -4.36
CA PRO A 69 -12.03 0.02 -4.11
C PRO A 69 -11.82 0.32 -2.63
N LEU A 70 -11.15 -0.56 -1.92
CA LEU A 70 -10.89 -0.36 -0.50
C LEU A 70 -9.40 -0.21 -0.29
N ASN A 71 -8.94 1.00 -0.38
CA ASN A 71 -7.54 1.33 -0.18
C ASN A 71 -7.41 2.33 0.94
N PHE A 72 -6.28 2.29 1.60
CA PHE A 72 -5.92 3.35 2.54
C PHE A 72 -4.71 4.07 1.98
N SER A 73 -4.75 5.37 1.94
CA SER A 73 -3.61 6.15 1.53
C SER A 73 -3.41 7.30 2.50
N SER A 74 -2.18 7.55 2.88
CA SER A 74 -1.84 8.66 3.73
C SER A 74 -1.05 9.66 2.92
N HIS A 75 -1.55 10.87 2.81
CA HIS A 75 -0.84 11.89 2.07
C HIS A 75 -0.86 13.21 2.82
N ASN A 76 -0.97 13.11 4.13
CA ASN A 76 -0.79 14.30 4.92
C ASN A 76 -1.85 15.35 4.80
N LEU A 77 -3.03 15.00 4.44
CA LEU A 77 -4.09 15.97 4.29
C LEU A 77 -5.23 15.66 5.23
N GLY A 78 -4.90 15.37 6.46
CA GLY A 78 -5.95 15.23 7.43
C GLY A 78 -6.66 13.92 7.39
N ILE A 79 -5.95 12.95 7.07
CA ILE A 79 -6.52 11.63 7.16
C ILE A 79 -6.68 11.25 8.60
#